data_1552a0b58522e19fa74be1c8aa738931
#
_entry.id   1552a0b58522e19fa74be1c8aa738931
#
_cell.length_a   1.000
_cell.length_b   1.000
_cell.length_c   1.000
_cell.angle_alpha   90.00
_cell.angle_beta   90.00
_cell.angle_gamma   90.00
#
_symmetry.space_group_name_H-M   'P 1'
#
loop_
_entity.id
_entity.type
_entity.pdbx_description
1 polymer ?
#
loop_
_entity_poly.entity_id
_entity_poly.type
_entity_poly.pdbx_seq_one_letter_code
_entity_poly.pdbx_strand_id
1 'polypeptide(L)'
;ERRAVGPRDVRIRIRFCGVCHSDLHTVRGEWGPIPWPMVPGHEIVGTVEAVGPEVTAFRAGETVGVGCMVDSCRSCASCREGHEQYC
;
A
#
# COMPACT_ATOMS: atom_id res chain seq x y z
N GLU A 1 7.96 -1.53 -14.71
CA GLU A 1 8.85 -2.50 -14.06
C GLU A 1 8.81 -2.29 -12.53
N ARG A 2 8.80 -3.38 -11.76
CA ARG A 2 8.81 -3.30 -10.29
C ARG A 2 10.24 -3.22 -9.79
N ARG A 3 10.50 -2.37 -8.79
CA ARG A 3 11.80 -2.32 -8.11
C ARG A 3 12.10 -3.63 -7.37
N ALA A 4 13.37 -3.87 -7.09
CA ALA A 4 13.79 -4.97 -6.23
C ALA A 4 13.24 -4.80 -4.79
N VAL A 5 13.12 -5.92 -4.07
CA VAL A 5 12.70 -5.92 -2.66
C VAL A 5 13.81 -5.29 -1.82
N GLY A 6 13.51 -4.16 -1.21
CA GLY A 6 14.43 -3.47 -0.29
C GLY A 6 14.44 -4.11 1.10
N PRO A 7 15.31 -3.64 2.02
CA PRO A 7 15.52 -4.28 3.33
C PRO A 7 14.26 -4.30 4.22
N ARG A 8 13.34 -3.35 4.05
CA ARG A 8 12.09 -3.24 4.82
C ARG A 8 10.83 -3.51 4.01
N ASP A 9 10.97 -4.04 2.80
CA ASP A 9 9.83 -4.29 1.93
C ASP A 9 9.23 -5.68 2.15
N VAL A 10 7.94 -5.76 1.86
CA VAL A 10 7.21 -7.00 1.72
C VAL A 10 6.68 -7.08 0.29
N ARG A 11 7.05 -8.13 -0.45
CA ARG A 11 6.48 -8.40 -1.77
C ARG A 11 5.29 -9.34 -1.63
N ILE A 12 4.17 -8.92 -2.16
CA ILE A 12 2.90 -9.62 -2.06
C ILE A 12 2.44 -10.04 -3.44
N ARG A 13 2.06 -11.32 -3.60
CA ARG A 13 1.30 -11.79 -4.75
C ARG A 13 -0.16 -11.49 -4.50
N ILE A 14 -0.68 -10.51 -5.22
CA ILE A 14 -2.07 -10.09 -5.10
C ILE A 14 -2.99 -11.23 -5.56
N ARG A 15 -3.98 -11.56 -4.73
CA ARG A 15 -5.04 -12.53 -5.01
C ARG A 15 -6.35 -11.84 -5.37
N PHE A 16 -6.68 -10.78 -4.63
CA PHE A 16 -7.90 -10.00 -4.79
C PHE A 16 -7.58 -8.52 -4.57
N CYS A 17 -8.25 -7.68 -5.33
CA CYS A 17 -8.26 -6.25 -5.13
C CYS A 17 -9.72 -5.78 -5.15
N GLY A 18 -10.20 -5.25 -4.05
CA GLY A 18 -11.54 -4.68 -3.92
C GLY A 18 -11.68 -3.40 -4.75
N VAL A 19 -12.89 -3.11 -5.18
CA VAL A 19 -13.24 -1.85 -5.83
C VAL A 19 -13.90 -0.94 -4.80
N CYS A 20 -13.26 0.18 -4.50
CA CYS A 20 -13.77 1.22 -3.64
C CYS A 20 -14.32 2.39 -4.49
N HIS A 21 -15.25 3.15 -3.94
CA HIS A 21 -15.78 4.33 -4.62
C HIS A 21 -14.69 5.38 -4.91
N SER A 22 -13.64 5.44 -4.08
CA SER A 22 -12.46 6.27 -4.30
C SER A 22 -11.74 5.98 -5.62
N ASP A 23 -11.74 4.73 -6.06
CA ASP A 23 -11.14 4.35 -7.36
C ASP A 23 -11.90 5.00 -8.51
N LEU A 24 -13.24 5.09 -8.40
CA LEU A 24 -14.08 5.75 -9.40
C LEU A 24 -13.81 7.25 -9.45
N HIS A 25 -13.73 7.93 -8.31
CA HIS A 25 -13.39 9.35 -8.23
C HIS A 25 -12.02 9.63 -8.84
N THR A 26 -11.05 8.79 -8.52
CA THR A 26 -9.69 8.91 -9.07
C THR A 26 -9.69 8.74 -10.58
N VAL A 27 -10.26 7.65 -11.10
CA VAL A 27 -10.29 7.36 -12.55
C VAL A 27 -11.03 8.45 -13.34
N ARG A 28 -12.05 9.07 -12.75
CA ARG A 28 -12.79 10.18 -13.35
C ARG A 28 -12.07 11.53 -13.24
N GLY A 29 -10.97 11.59 -12.51
CA GLY A 29 -10.23 12.85 -12.29
C GLY A 29 -10.96 13.85 -11.41
N GLU A 30 -11.93 13.41 -10.59
CA GLU A 30 -12.77 14.28 -9.77
C GLU A 30 -11.98 14.93 -8.62
N TRP A 31 -10.84 14.36 -8.24
CA TRP A 31 -9.94 14.88 -7.20
C TRP A 31 -8.69 15.58 -7.77
N GLY A 32 -8.69 15.81 -9.07
CA GLY A 32 -7.59 16.47 -9.78
C GLY A 32 -6.94 15.59 -10.84
N PRO A 33 -5.98 16.15 -11.60
CA PRO A 33 -5.31 15.42 -12.67
C PRO A 33 -4.49 14.25 -12.12
N ILE A 34 -4.58 13.11 -12.79
CA ILE A 34 -3.81 11.90 -12.46
C ILE A 34 -2.82 11.59 -13.59
N PRO A 35 -1.63 11.07 -13.29
CA PRO A 35 -0.71 10.59 -14.30
C PRO A 35 -1.23 9.32 -14.97
N TRP A 36 -1.29 9.29 -16.28
CA TRP A 36 -1.62 8.10 -17.06
C TRP A 36 -0.35 7.46 -17.66
N PRO A 37 -0.28 6.13 -17.81
CA PRO A 37 -1.29 5.13 -17.39
C PRO A 37 -1.31 4.91 -15.87
N MET A 38 -2.51 4.67 -15.33
CA MET A 38 -2.74 4.44 -13.89
C MET A 38 -3.50 3.12 -13.69
N VAL A 39 -3.13 2.35 -12.68
CA VAL A 39 -3.84 1.15 -12.25
C VAL A 39 -4.51 1.44 -10.91
N PRO A 40 -5.85 1.56 -10.85
CA PRO A 40 -6.56 1.81 -9.61
C PRO A 40 -6.58 0.57 -8.71
N GLY A 41 -6.87 0.79 -7.43
CA GLY A 41 -7.03 -0.24 -6.43
C GLY A 41 -6.14 -0.05 -5.22
N HIS A 42 -6.71 -0.18 -4.02
CA HIS A 42 -6.03 0.04 -2.75
C HIS A 42 -6.54 -0.86 -1.62
N GLU A 43 -7.48 -1.75 -1.89
CA GLU A 43 -8.00 -2.74 -0.95
C GLU A 43 -7.56 -4.14 -1.41
N ILE A 44 -6.41 -4.59 -0.94
CA ILE A 44 -5.71 -5.73 -1.50
C ILE A 44 -5.64 -6.86 -0.48
N VAL A 45 -5.85 -8.09 -0.94
CA VAL A 45 -5.51 -9.31 -0.21
C VAL A 45 -4.57 -10.15 -1.08
N GLY A 46 -3.54 -10.67 -0.46
CA GLY A 46 -2.54 -11.45 -1.17
C GLY A 46 -1.72 -12.34 -0.26
N THR A 47 -0.78 -13.04 -0.88
CA THR A 47 0.17 -13.92 -0.20
C THR A 47 1.55 -13.29 -0.23
N VAL A 48 2.25 -13.26 0.89
CA VAL A 48 3.64 -12.80 0.97
C VAL A 48 4.53 -13.74 0.16
N GLU A 49 5.24 -13.21 -0.83
CA GLU A 49 6.21 -13.95 -1.65
C GLU A 49 7.63 -13.81 -1.13
N ALA A 50 8.00 -12.62 -0.68
CA ALA A 50 9.33 -12.34 -0.17
C ALA A 50 9.27 -11.17 0.82
N VAL A 51 10.21 -11.17 1.75
CA VAL A 51 10.40 -10.09 2.72
C VAL A 51 11.86 -9.64 2.70
N GLY A 52 12.08 -8.35 2.94
CA GLY A 52 13.44 -7.83 3.14
C GLY A 52 14.06 -8.31 4.46
N PRO A 53 15.38 -8.27 4.59
CA PRO A 53 16.10 -8.83 5.75
C PRO A 53 15.78 -8.12 7.09
N GLU A 54 15.26 -6.90 7.07
CA GLU A 54 14.85 -6.17 8.28
C GLU A 54 13.38 -6.39 8.65
N VAL A 55 12.62 -7.16 7.86
CA VAL A 55 11.20 -7.44 8.12
C VAL A 55 11.10 -8.61 9.07
N THR A 56 10.51 -8.38 10.25
CA THR A 56 10.30 -9.40 11.28
C THR A 56 8.82 -9.74 11.52
N ALA A 57 7.91 -8.85 11.11
CA ALA A 57 6.47 -8.97 11.36
C ALA A 57 5.74 -9.89 10.36
N PHE A 58 6.35 -10.20 9.21
CA PHE A 58 5.74 -11.00 8.15
C PHE A 58 6.67 -12.08 7.64
N ARG A 59 6.11 -13.18 7.15
CA ARG A 59 6.84 -14.30 6.56
C ARG A 59 6.27 -14.70 5.22
N ALA A 60 7.11 -15.25 4.34
CA ALA A 60 6.68 -15.82 3.08
C ALA A 60 5.62 -16.91 3.30
N GLY A 61 4.57 -16.90 2.50
CA GLY A 61 3.43 -17.81 2.58
C GLY A 61 2.24 -17.28 3.40
N GLU A 62 2.40 -16.23 4.19
CA GLU A 62 1.30 -15.64 4.96
C GLU A 62 0.30 -14.92 4.05
N THR A 63 -0.98 -14.99 4.41
CA THR A 63 -2.02 -14.18 3.80
C THR A 63 -2.10 -12.84 4.52
N VAL A 64 -2.03 -11.76 3.76
CA VAL A 64 -1.99 -10.38 4.27
C VAL A 64 -2.93 -9.47 3.49
N GLY A 65 -3.34 -8.39 4.15
CA GLY A 65 -4.11 -7.31 3.55
C GLY A 65 -3.29 -6.03 3.44
N VAL A 66 -3.61 -5.21 2.43
CA VAL A 66 -3.09 -3.84 2.30
C VAL A 66 -4.29 -2.91 2.20
N GLY A 67 -4.39 -1.97 3.14
CA GLY A 67 -5.42 -0.93 3.13
C GLY A 67 -5.00 0.34 2.41
N CYS A 68 -5.81 1.38 2.52
CA CYS A 68 -5.59 2.64 1.82
C CYS A 68 -4.40 3.45 2.36
N MET A 69 -4.01 3.28 3.62
CA MET A 69 -2.86 3.96 4.21
C MET A 69 -1.66 3.01 4.24
N VAL A 70 -0.70 3.24 3.36
CA VAL A 70 0.46 2.36 3.18
C VAL A 70 1.76 2.92 3.78
N ASP A 71 1.82 4.22 4.07
CA ASP A 71 3.00 4.83 4.68
C ASP A 71 2.67 6.17 5.36
N SER A 72 3.57 6.59 6.25
CA SER A 72 3.58 7.90 6.89
C SER A 72 5.02 8.34 7.15
N CYS A 73 5.28 9.63 7.39
CA CYS A 73 6.64 10.13 7.61
C CYS A 73 7.23 9.75 8.99
N ARG A 74 6.40 9.33 9.95
CA ARG A 74 6.74 8.92 11.32
C ARG A 74 7.45 10.01 12.16
N SER A 75 7.56 11.23 11.64
CA SER A 75 8.33 12.32 12.26
C SER A 75 7.55 13.62 12.50
N CYS A 76 6.43 13.86 11.80
CA CYS A 76 5.59 15.03 12.05
C CYS A 76 4.81 14.90 13.37
N ALA A 77 4.20 16.00 13.82
CA ALA A 77 3.45 16.02 15.07
C ALA A 77 2.37 14.94 15.12
N SER A 78 1.52 14.86 14.08
CA SER A 78 0.46 13.84 13.98
C SER A 78 0.99 12.42 14.10
N CYS A 79 2.08 12.09 13.41
CA CYS A 79 2.68 10.75 13.50
C CYS A 79 3.20 10.44 14.91
N ARG A 80 3.83 11.42 15.58
CA ARG A 80 4.33 11.22 16.94
C ARG A 80 3.22 11.06 17.99
N GLU A 81 2.05 11.56 17.68
CA GLU A 81 0.83 11.44 18.51
C GLU A 81 0.00 10.19 18.18
N GLY A 82 0.40 9.37 17.21
CA GLY A 82 -0.34 8.18 16.76
C GLY A 82 -1.52 8.50 15.85
N HIS A 83 -1.47 9.62 15.17
CA HIS A 83 -2.49 10.09 14.22
C HIS A 83 -1.94 10.14 12.78
N GLU A 84 -1.35 9.02 12.32
CA GLU A 84 -0.68 8.93 11.02
C GLU A 84 -1.59 9.28 9.85
N GLN A 85 -2.89 9.10 9.98
CA GLN A 85 -3.89 9.46 8.97
C GLN A 85 -3.90 10.95 8.64
N TYR A 86 -3.34 11.79 9.49
CA TYR A 86 -3.18 13.24 9.29
C TYR A 86 -1.75 13.64 8.90
N CYS A 87 -0.93 12.69 8.54
CA CYS A 87 0.44 12.94 8.09
C CYS A 87 0.50 13.84 6.84
#